data_da412ac97e5a8abfc7c1729fae074738
#
_entry.id   da412ac97e5a8abfc7c1729fae074738
#
_cell.length_a   1.000
_cell.length_b   1.000
_cell.length_c   1.000
_cell.angle_alpha   90.00
_cell.angle_beta   90.00
_cell.angle_gamma   90.00
#
_symmetry.space_group_name_H-M   'P 1'
#
loop_
_entity.id
_entity.type
_entity.pdbx_description
1 polymer ?
#
loop_
_entity_poly.entity_id
_entity_poly.type
_entity_poly.pdbx_seq_one_letter_code
_entity_poly.pdbx_strand_id
1 'polypeptide(L)'
;IKDADCLLVLNARLGEMTTSGYSMFDIPKPKQSLIHINPNPDEINHVYQADIGLVCNGADFIEKAISLPLENIHRTANKERKAYEDWQKPVTTPGSVKMEIIIKHLSKALPDDAIITNGAGNYNGWLHRYFSYKNWRTQVGSTSGSMGYGLPAAVAAKISNPEKEVICVSGDGCFQMTMQE
;
A
#
# COMPACT_ATOMS: atom_id res chain seq x y z
N ILE A 1 -7.45 -13.06 0.85
CA ILE A 1 -6.52 -13.55 -0.18
C ILE A 1 -6.29 -15.06 -0.04
N LYS A 2 -6.01 -15.58 1.18
CA LYS A 2 -5.77 -17.02 1.40
C LYS A 2 -6.93 -17.93 0.97
N ASP A 3 -8.16 -17.44 1.06
CA ASP A 3 -9.38 -18.17 0.74
C ASP A 3 -9.91 -17.85 -0.67
N ALA A 4 -9.15 -17.10 -1.46
CA ALA A 4 -9.50 -16.83 -2.85
C ALA A 4 -9.30 -18.11 -3.69
N ASP A 5 -10.11 -18.27 -4.71
CA ASP A 5 -9.99 -19.33 -5.72
C ASP A 5 -9.04 -18.94 -6.85
N CYS A 6 -8.95 -17.64 -7.16
CA CYS A 6 -8.09 -17.07 -8.18
C CYS A 6 -7.40 -15.80 -7.69
N LEU A 7 -6.14 -15.64 -8.06
CA LEU A 7 -5.33 -14.46 -7.81
C LEU A 7 -4.92 -13.82 -9.13
N LEU A 8 -5.34 -12.59 -9.36
CA LEU A 8 -4.85 -11.77 -10.45
C LEU A 8 -3.81 -10.78 -9.88
N VAL A 9 -2.56 -10.97 -10.28
CA VAL A 9 -1.42 -10.16 -9.83
C VAL A 9 -0.96 -9.27 -10.98
N LEU A 10 -1.12 -7.96 -10.82
CA LEU A 10 -0.80 -6.95 -11.84
C LEU A 10 0.41 -6.11 -11.41
N ASN A 11 1.49 -6.17 -12.16
CA ASN A 11 2.74 -5.42 -11.94
C ASN A 11 3.34 -5.56 -10.53
N ALA A 12 2.83 -6.48 -9.73
CA ALA A 12 3.32 -6.69 -8.37
C ALA A 12 4.35 -7.82 -8.35
N ARG A 13 5.36 -7.64 -7.51
CA ARG A 13 6.32 -8.66 -7.16
C ARG A 13 5.78 -9.51 -6.01
N LEU A 14 5.75 -10.82 -6.18
CA LEU A 14 5.40 -11.77 -5.12
C LEU A 14 6.64 -12.13 -4.29
N GLY A 15 7.23 -11.10 -3.66
CA GLY A 15 8.42 -11.24 -2.81
C GLY A 15 8.09 -11.46 -1.33
N GLU A 16 9.12 -11.50 -0.51
CA GLU A 16 9.04 -11.78 0.93
C GLU A 16 8.03 -10.88 1.66
N MET A 17 8.11 -9.57 1.48
CA MET A 17 7.22 -8.62 2.17
C MET A 17 5.78 -8.75 1.73
N THR A 18 5.54 -8.90 0.43
CA THR A 18 4.19 -9.00 -0.16
C THR A 18 3.48 -10.26 0.26
N THR A 19 4.24 -11.34 0.54
CA THR A 19 3.71 -12.66 0.85
C THR A 19 3.96 -13.09 2.29
N SER A 20 4.21 -12.13 3.20
CA SER A 20 4.44 -12.38 4.64
C SER A 20 5.50 -13.44 4.90
N GLY A 21 6.72 -13.22 4.39
CA GLY A 21 7.81 -14.17 4.52
C GLY A 21 7.57 -15.48 3.77
N TYR A 22 6.94 -15.37 2.60
CA TYR A 22 6.57 -16.54 1.76
C TYR A 22 5.63 -17.56 2.45
N SER A 23 4.87 -17.10 3.46
CA SER A 23 3.94 -17.94 4.23
C SER A 23 2.48 -17.84 3.79
N MET A 24 2.19 -16.95 2.82
CA MET A 24 0.83 -16.66 2.42
C MET A 24 0.25 -17.70 1.46
N PHE A 25 1.10 -18.27 0.61
CA PHE A 25 0.73 -19.26 -0.40
C PHE A 25 1.69 -20.44 -0.41
N ASP A 26 1.27 -21.59 -0.89
CA ASP A 26 2.10 -22.77 -1.05
C ASP A 26 3.15 -22.56 -2.16
N ILE A 27 4.38 -23.00 -1.92
CA ILE A 27 5.51 -22.94 -2.86
C ILE A 27 5.81 -24.35 -3.36
N PRO A 28 6.07 -24.53 -4.64
CA PRO A 28 6.10 -23.53 -5.71
C PRO A 28 4.72 -23.21 -6.30
N LYS A 29 3.71 -24.03 -6.00
CA LYS A 29 2.39 -23.93 -6.61
C LYS A 29 1.33 -23.49 -5.58
N PRO A 30 0.78 -22.27 -5.68
CA PRO A 30 -0.36 -21.86 -4.88
C PRO A 30 -1.58 -22.77 -5.09
N LYS A 31 -2.42 -22.89 -4.07
CA LYS A 31 -3.75 -23.56 -4.21
C LYS A 31 -4.67 -22.77 -5.11
N GLN A 32 -4.54 -21.46 -5.10
CA GLN A 32 -5.29 -20.55 -5.95
C GLN A 32 -4.78 -20.64 -7.39
N SER A 33 -5.68 -20.50 -8.35
CA SER A 33 -5.27 -20.24 -9.73
C SER A 33 -4.55 -18.92 -9.81
N LEU A 34 -3.28 -18.89 -10.23
CA LEU A 34 -2.46 -17.70 -10.26
C LEU A 34 -2.32 -17.18 -11.68
N ILE A 35 -2.82 -15.95 -11.91
CA ILE A 35 -2.60 -15.16 -13.12
C ILE A 35 -1.61 -14.06 -12.76
N HIS A 36 -0.38 -14.13 -13.27
CA HIS A 36 0.68 -13.18 -12.95
C HIS A 36 1.08 -12.39 -14.20
N ILE A 37 0.90 -11.07 -14.12
CA ILE A 37 1.18 -10.13 -15.19
C ILE A 37 2.24 -9.16 -14.70
N ASN A 38 3.37 -9.16 -15.37
CA ASN A 38 4.51 -8.31 -15.02
C ASN A 38 5.29 -7.90 -16.27
N PRO A 39 5.73 -6.64 -16.41
CA PRO A 39 6.58 -6.23 -17.53
C PRO A 39 7.98 -6.86 -17.49
N ASN A 40 8.46 -7.27 -16.30
CA ASN A 40 9.70 -8.01 -16.16
C ASN A 40 9.44 -9.53 -16.23
N PRO A 41 9.94 -10.24 -17.27
CA PRO A 41 9.77 -11.67 -17.41
C PRO A 41 10.37 -12.48 -16.23
N ASP A 42 11.44 -11.98 -15.59
CA ASP A 42 12.11 -12.65 -14.49
C ASP A 42 11.27 -12.73 -13.19
N GLU A 43 10.26 -11.90 -13.07
CA GLU A 43 9.33 -11.95 -11.93
C GLU A 43 8.27 -13.05 -12.06
N ILE A 44 7.97 -13.47 -13.29
CA ILE A 44 6.98 -14.52 -13.56
C ILE A 44 7.62 -15.88 -13.27
N ASN A 45 6.95 -16.69 -12.45
CA ASN A 45 7.46 -17.99 -11.99
C ASN A 45 8.75 -17.92 -11.15
N HIS A 46 9.12 -16.76 -10.63
CA HIS A 46 10.33 -16.61 -9.82
C HIS A 46 10.25 -17.43 -8.53
N VAL A 47 9.15 -17.29 -7.78
CA VAL A 47 8.90 -18.03 -6.53
C VAL A 47 7.65 -18.91 -6.68
N TYR A 48 6.60 -18.37 -7.21
CA TYR A 48 5.31 -19.04 -7.37
C TYR A 48 5.03 -19.32 -8.84
N GLN A 49 4.70 -20.58 -9.13
CA GLN A 49 4.33 -21.01 -10.48
C GLN A 49 2.93 -20.48 -10.83
N ALA A 50 2.88 -19.61 -11.83
CA ALA A 50 1.62 -19.10 -12.36
C ALA A 50 0.95 -20.12 -13.28
N ASP A 51 -0.37 -20.20 -13.24
CA ASP A 51 -1.15 -20.93 -14.23
C ASP A 51 -1.17 -20.17 -15.56
N ILE A 52 -1.22 -18.83 -15.48
CA ILE A 52 -1.11 -17.93 -16.63
C ILE A 52 -0.08 -16.84 -16.29
N GLY A 53 1.03 -16.83 -17.00
CA GLY A 53 2.06 -15.79 -16.93
C GLY A 53 2.03 -14.93 -18.19
N LEU A 54 1.88 -13.61 -18.05
CA LEU A 54 1.89 -12.67 -19.17
C LEU A 54 2.94 -11.59 -18.97
N VAL A 55 3.83 -11.47 -19.95
CA VAL A 55 4.84 -10.40 -19.99
C VAL A 55 4.24 -9.20 -20.69
N CYS A 56 3.67 -8.28 -19.95
CA CYS A 56 3.16 -7.01 -20.45
C CYS A 56 2.99 -6.00 -19.32
N ASN A 57 2.79 -4.73 -19.69
CA ASN A 57 2.45 -3.72 -18.71
C ASN A 57 1.00 -3.92 -18.22
N GLY A 58 0.77 -3.76 -16.91
CA GLY A 58 -0.58 -3.89 -16.33
C GLY A 58 -1.59 -2.90 -16.90
N ALA A 59 -1.16 -1.71 -17.35
CA ALA A 59 -2.05 -0.76 -18.00
C ALA A 59 -2.59 -1.32 -19.34
N ASP A 60 -1.71 -1.90 -20.15
CA ASP A 60 -2.09 -2.50 -21.45
C ASP A 60 -3.03 -3.70 -21.25
N PHE A 61 -2.76 -4.49 -20.20
CA PHE A 61 -3.64 -5.59 -19.82
C PHE A 61 -5.04 -5.08 -19.41
N ILE A 62 -5.10 -4.06 -18.55
CA ILE A 62 -6.36 -3.50 -18.07
C ILE A 62 -7.19 -2.92 -19.23
N GLU A 63 -6.55 -2.20 -20.16
CA GLU A 63 -7.20 -1.65 -21.34
C GLU A 63 -7.92 -2.73 -22.16
N LYS A 64 -7.27 -3.89 -22.32
CA LYS A 64 -7.88 -5.05 -23.00
C LYS A 64 -8.95 -5.74 -22.14
N ALA A 65 -8.68 -5.91 -20.84
CA ALA A 65 -9.57 -6.61 -19.92
C ALA A 65 -10.90 -5.89 -19.71
N ILE A 66 -10.92 -4.55 -19.69
CA ILE A 66 -12.15 -3.75 -19.50
C ILE A 66 -13.17 -4.00 -20.63
N SER A 67 -12.71 -4.35 -21.83
CA SER A 67 -13.58 -4.64 -22.98
C SER A 67 -14.22 -6.04 -22.96
N LEU A 68 -13.79 -6.91 -22.03
CA LEU A 68 -14.33 -8.26 -21.91
C LEU A 68 -15.67 -8.25 -21.16
N PRO A 69 -16.68 -9.02 -21.62
CA PRO A 69 -17.92 -9.17 -20.89
C PRO A 69 -17.64 -9.95 -19.60
N LEU A 70 -17.77 -9.27 -18.45
CA LEU A 70 -17.64 -9.87 -17.14
C LEU A 70 -19.02 -10.34 -16.66
N GLU A 71 -19.49 -11.46 -17.19
CA GLU A 71 -20.73 -12.09 -16.74
C GLU A 71 -20.48 -12.90 -15.45
N ASN A 72 -21.40 -12.79 -14.50
CA ASN A 72 -21.44 -13.60 -13.27
C ASN A 72 -20.29 -13.44 -12.26
N ILE A 73 -19.69 -12.25 -12.14
CA ILE A 73 -18.80 -11.97 -11.02
C ILE A 73 -19.63 -11.77 -9.75
N HIS A 74 -19.60 -12.76 -8.87
CA HIS A 74 -20.15 -12.63 -7.52
C HIS A 74 -19.24 -11.71 -6.69
N ARG A 75 -19.69 -10.50 -6.41
CA ARG A 75 -18.97 -9.57 -5.54
C ARG A 75 -19.14 -10.00 -4.08
N THR A 76 -18.16 -10.71 -3.54
CA THR A 76 -18.14 -11.18 -2.14
C THR A 76 -17.36 -10.24 -1.20
N ALA A 77 -16.99 -9.05 -1.66
CA ALA A 77 -16.11 -8.12 -0.92
C ALA A 77 -16.72 -7.51 0.35
N ASN A 78 -17.99 -7.75 0.67
CA ASN A 78 -18.64 -7.15 1.85
C ASN A 78 -18.04 -7.63 3.17
N LYS A 79 -17.67 -8.91 3.28
CA LYS A 79 -17.04 -9.49 4.46
C LYS A 79 -15.64 -8.91 4.68
N GLU A 80 -14.86 -8.85 3.61
CA GLU A 80 -13.52 -8.32 3.60
C GLU A 80 -13.51 -6.82 3.86
N ARG A 81 -14.45 -6.09 3.28
CA ARG A 81 -14.66 -4.67 3.55
C ARG A 81 -14.98 -4.39 5.01
N LYS A 82 -15.88 -5.15 5.60
CA LYS A 82 -16.20 -5.04 7.01
C LYS A 82 -15.00 -5.37 7.89
N ALA A 83 -14.25 -6.42 7.57
CA ALA A 83 -13.03 -6.77 8.31
C ALA A 83 -11.99 -5.65 8.27
N TYR A 84 -11.81 -4.99 7.11
CA TYR A 84 -10.95 -3.83 6.96
C TYR A 84 -11.43 -2.64 7.81
N GLU A 85 -12.72 -2.33 7.79
CA GLU A 85 -13.31 -1.25 8.60
C GLU A 85 -13.19 -1.52 10.10
N ASP A 86 -13.37 -2.78 10.51
CA ASP A 86 -13.18 -3.21 11.90
C ASP A 86 -11.70 -3.11 12.30
N TRP A 87 -10.77 -3.47 11.42
CA TRP A 87 -9.34 -3.33 11.65
C TRP A 87 -8.89 -1.87 11.79
N GLN A 88 -9.55 -0.93 11.10
CA GLN A 88 -9.28 0.51 11.21
C GLN A 88 -9.85 1.16 12.47
N LYS A 89 -10.63 0.46 13.30
CA LYS A 89 -11.09 1.00 14.59
C LYS A 89 -9.90 1.18 15.53
N PRO A 90 -9.83 2.33 16.25
CA PRO A 90 -8.81 2.53 17.26
C PRO A 90 -8.82 1.42 18.31
N VAL A 91 -7.66 0.88 18.62
CA VAL A 91 -7.46 -0.09 19.70
C VAL A 91 -6.78 0.62 20.87
N THR A 92 -7.01 0.13 22.08
CA THR A 92 -6.35 0.68 23.27
C THR A 92 -4.87 0.29 23.25
N THR A 93 -3.99 1.30 23.19
CA THR A 93 -2.54 1.12 23.25
C THR A 93 -2.00 1.62 24.59
N PRO A 94 -0.84 1.12 25.07
CA PRO A 94 -0.20 1.64 26.28
C PRO A 94 0.31 3.08 26.06
N GLY A 95 0.63 3.77 27.16
CA GLY A 95 1.16 5.13 27.15
C GLY A 95 0.08 6.22 27.16
N SER A 96 0.50 7.44 27.45
CA SER A 96 -0.38 8.62 27.52
C SER A 96 -0.70 9.21 26.14
N VAL A 97 0.23 9.10 25.21
CA VAL A 97 0.04 9.55 23.82
C VAL A 97 -0.59 8.43 23.00
N LYS A 98 -1.70 8.73 22.35
CA LYS A 98 -2.51 7.78 21.56
C LYS A 98 -2.37 8.09 20.07
N MET A 99 -1.39 7.48 19.41
CA MET A 99 -1.11 7.70 17.99
C MET A 99 -2.29 7.31 17.11
N GLU A 100 -3.03 6.27 17.45
CA GLU A 100 -4.24 5.86 16.74
C GLU A 100 -5.31 6.96 16.73
N ILE A 101 -5.42 7.74 17.81
CA ILE A 101 -6.36 8.87 17.90
C ILE A 101 -5.83 10.07 17.10
N ILE A 102 -4.52 10.36 17.21
CA ILE A 102 -3.87 11.47 16.50
C ILE A 102 -4.01 11.28 14.99
N ILE A 103 -3.63 10.12 14.47
CA ILE A 103 -3.70 9.85 13.02
C ILE A 103 -5.14 9.85 12.53
N LYS A 104 -6.07 9.29 13.31
CA LYS A 104 -7.50 9.33 12.97
C LYS A 104 -8.06 10.75 12.95
N HIS A 105 -7.60 11.61 13.88
CA HIS A 105 -7.95 13.03 13.91
C HIS A 105 -7.40 13.75 12.67
N LEU A 106 -6.11 13.58 12.35
CA LEU A 106 -5.51 14.17 11.16
C LEU A 106 -6.24 13.75 9.87
N SER A 107 -6.59 12.46 9.76
CA SER A 107 -7.34 11.95 8.61
C SER A 107 -8.72 12.60 8.42
N LYS A 108 -9.33 13.14 9.48
CA LYS A 108 -10.61 13.85 9.43
C LYS A 108 -10.46 15.35 9.26
N ALA A 109 -9.42 15.92 9.88
CA ALA A 109 -9.22 17.37 9.95
C ALA A 109 -8.57 17.96 8.69
N LEU A 110 -7.73 17.17 8.01
CA LEU A 110 -7.02 17.61 6.82
C LEU A 110 -7.94 17.62 5.59
N PRO A 111 -7.68 18.52 4.63
CA PRO A 111 -8.31 18.49 3.31
C PRO A 111 -8.10 17.14 2.61
N ASP A 112 -9.02 16.79 1.72
CA ASP A 112 -8.98 15.51 1.01
C ASP A 112 -7.77 15.38 0.09
N ASP A 113 -7.16 16.48 -0.34
CA ASP A 113 -6.00 16.56 -1.20
C ASP A 113 -4.69 16.87 -0.45
N ALA A 114 -4.72 16.87 0.89
CA ALA A 114 -3.52 17.01 1.71
C ALA A 114 -2.50 15.92 1.39
N ILE A 115 -1.24 16.30 1.28
CA ILE A 115 -0.14 15.39 0.96
C ILE A 115 0.52 14.91 2.25
N ILE A 116 0.54 13.61 2.45
CA ILE A 116 1.21 12.99 3.59
C ILE A 116 2.52 12.38 3.13
N THR A 117 3.63 12.79 3.74
CA THR A 117 4.93 12.17 3.52
C THR A 117 5.37 11.37 4.75
N ASN A 118 6.14 10.33 4.54
CA ASN A 118 6.67 9.52 5.64
C ASN A 118 8.06 8.98 5.35
N GLY A 119 8.85 8.84 6.41
CA GLY A 119 10.10 8.08 6.39
C GLY A 119 9.87 6.60 6.65
N ALA A 120 10.85 5.92 7.25
CA ALA A 120 10.77 4.50 7.59
C ALA A 120 10.87 4.28 9.11
N GLY A 121 9.99 3.47 9.65
CA GLY A 121 9.96 3.11 11.07
C GLY A 121 8.61 2.56 11.50
N ASN A 122 8.55 2.00 12.70
CA ASN A 122 7.34 1.39 13.25
C ASN A 122 6.15 2.35 13.35
N TYR A 123 6.38 3.66 13.48
CA TYR A 123 5.33 4.67 13.50
C TYR A 123 4.46 4.68 12.23
N ASN A 124 4.98 4.20 11.10
CA ASN A 124 4.20 4.06 9.87
C ASN A 124 3.03 3.10 10.00
N GLY A 125 3.10 2.14 10.95
CA GLY A 125 2.00 1.23 11.23
C GLY A 125 0.72 1.97 11.63
N TRP A 126 0.81 3.05 12.41
CA TRP A 126 -0.34 3.89 12.75
C TRP A 126 -0.83 4.67 11.53
N LEU A 127 0.09 5.27 10.76
CA LEU A 127 -0.26 6.01 9.56
C LEU A 127 -1.00 5.11 8.55
N HIS A 128 -0.44 3.97 8.21
CA HIS A 128 -1.02 3.06 7.21
C HIS A 128 -2.33 2.42 7.67
N ARG A 129 -2.52 2.27 8.98
CA ARG A 129 -3.74 1.68 9.53
C ARG A 129 -4.88 2.67 9.68
N TYR A 130 -4.59 3.89 10.14
CA TYR A 130 -5.62 4.82 10.62
C TYR A 130 -5.85 6.05 9.74
N PHE A 131 -4.93 6.36 8.82
CA PHE A 131 -5.11 7.43 7.87
C PHE A 131 -5.86 6.93 6.62
N SER A 132 -6.93 7.62 6.25
CA SER A 132 -7.71 7.29 5.05
C SER A 132 -7.39 8.30 3.95
N TYR A 133 -6.65 7.87 2.94
CA TYR A 133 -6.36 8.68 1.75
C TYR A 133 -7.62 8.77 0.89
N LYS A 134 -7.95 9.97 0.45
CA LYS A 134 -9.18 10.25 -0.29
C LYS A 134 -8.93 10.60 -1.75
N ASN A 135 -7.74 11.13 -2.06
CA ASN A 135 -7.34 11.50 -3.40
C ASN A 135 -6.09 10.75 -3.86
N TRP A 136 -5.99 10.59 -5.17
CA TRP A 136 -4.84 9.99 -5.82
C TRP A 136 -3.59 10.88 -5.67
N ARG A 137 -2.41 10.25 -5.49
CA ARG A 137 -1.10 10.93 -5.35
C ARG A 137 -1.00 11.87 -4.14
N THR A 138 -1.64 11.53 -3.05
CA THR A 138 -1.57 12.26 -1.78
C THR A 138 -0.70 11.58 -0.72
N GLN A 139 -0.04 10.48 -1.06
CA GLN A 139 0.97 9.84 -0.23
C GLN A 139 2.32 9.80 -0.94
N VAL A 140 3.39 10.19 -0.22
CA VAL A 140 4.77 10.11 -0.70
C VAL A 140 5.62 9.43 0.36
N GLY A 141 6.08 8.23 0.06
CA GLY A 141 6.90 7.41 0.95
C GLY A 141 7.99 6.67 0.20
N SER A 142 9.06 6.29 0.89
CA SER A 142 10.13 5.49 0.32
C SER A 142 9.64 4.05 0.07
N THR A 143 9.81 3.57 -1.15
CA THR A 143 9.52 2.15 -1.50
C THR A 143 10.57 1.19 -0.96
N SER A 144 11.78 1.68 -0.72
CA SER A 144 12.89 0.90 -0.15
C SER A 144 12.94 0.90 1.38
N GLY A 145 12.02 1.62 2.05
CA GLY A 145 12.03 1.76 3.50
C GLY A 145 13.20 2.60 4.02
N SER A 146 13.65 3.60 3.26
CA SER A 146 14.75 4.48 3.68
C SER A 146 14.31 5.44 4.78
N MET A 147 15.05 5.46 5.88
CA MET A 147 14.97 6.51 6.88
C MET A 147 15.46 7.85 6.29
N GLY A 148 14.97 8.97 6.84
CA GLY A 148 15.32 10.31 6.38
C GLY A 148 14.60 10.79 5.11
N TYR A 149 13.84 9.95 4.44
CA TYR A 149 13.14 10.28 3.19
C TYR A 149 12.00 11.29 3.39
N GLY A 150 11.27 11.19 4.51
CA GLY A 150 10.00 11.89 4.70
C GLY A 150 10.10 13.41 4.72
N LEU A 151 11.12 13.96 5.37
CA LEU A 151 11.30 15.42 5.49
C LEU A 151 11.62 16.09 4.14
N PRO A 152 12.69 15.71 3.41
CA PRO A 152 12.94 16.31 2.10
C PRO A 152 11.81 16.08 1.10
N ALA A 153 11.11 14.95 1.18
CA ALA A 153 9.92 14.72 0.38
C ALA A 153 8.78 15.69 0.72
N ALA A 154 8.60 16.07 2.00
CA ALA A 154 7.61 17.06 2.43
C ALA A 154 7.96 18.46 1.89
N VAL A 155 9.23 18.85 1.99
CA VAL A 155 9.74 20.11 1.46
C VAL A 155 9.48 20.18 -0.05
N ALA A 156 9.89 19.16 -0.79
CA ALA A 156 9.67 19.08 -2.23
C ALA A 156 8.18 19.09 -2.60
N ALA A 157 7.35 18.36 -1.86
CA ALA A 157 5.90 18.34 -2.08
C ALA A 157 5.27 19.71 -1.87
N LYS A 158 5.69 20.44 -0.82
CA LYS A 158 5.18 21.79 -0.54
C LYS A 158 5.63 22.81 -1.57
N ILE A 159 6.89 22.75 -2.02
CA ILE A 159 7.39 23.62 -3.10
C ILE A 159 6.61 23.38 -4.40
N SER A 160 6.33 22.12 -4.72
CA SER A 160 5.61 21.74 -5.94
C SER A 160 4.10 21.99 -5.88
N ASN A 161 3.53 22.09 -4.68
CA ASN A 161 2.10 22.29 -4.44
C ASN A 161 1.92 23.31 -3.29
N PRO A 162 2.23 24.59 -3.52
CA PRO A 162 2.28 25.60 -2.46
C PRO A 162 0.93 25.85 -1.76
N GLU A 163 -0.18 25.59 -2.43
CA GLU A 163 -1.55 25.75 -1.89
C GLU A 163 -2.03 24.55 -1.07
N LYS A 164 -1.39 23.38 -1.20
CA LYS A 164 -1.81 22.19 -0.46
C LYS A 164 -1.22 22.10 0.93
N GLU A 165 -1.99 21.51 1.84
CA GLU A 165 -1.44 21.10 3.14
C GLU A 165 -0.49 19.91 2.96
N VAL A 166 0.70 20.00 3.55
CA VAL A 166 1.70 18.92 3.51
C VAL A 166 2.09 18.58 4.94
N ILE A 167 1.92 17.31 5.29
CA ILE A 167 2.25 16.78 6.61
C ILE A 167 3.33 15.71 6.49
N CYS A 168 4.44 15.91 7.21
CA CYS A 168 5.48 14.90 7.35
C CYS A 168 5.25 14.08 8.64
N VAL A 169 5.10 12.78 8.49
CA VAL A 169 5.11 11.84 9.63
C VAL A 169 6.48 11.20 9.70
N SER A 170 7.26 11.59 10.72
CA SER A 170 8.65 11.17 10.86
C SER A 170 8.96 10.79 12.29
N GLY A 171 9.73 9.72 12.49
CA GLY A 171 10.34 9.44 13.78
C GLY A 171 11.57 10.33 14.00
N ASP A 172 11.99 10.44 15.26
CA ASP A 172 13.15 11.26 15.67
C ASP A 172 14.42 10.92 14.89
N GLY A 173 14.76 9.64 14.76
CA GLY A 173 15.92 9.20 13.97
C GLY A 173 15.81 9.55 12.48
N CYS A 174 14.64 9.38 11.89
CA CYS A 174 14.39 9.78 10.50
C CYS A 174 14.53 11.30 10.30
N PHE A 175 14.01 12.08 11.24
CA PHE A 175 14.10 13.54 11.21
C PHE A 175 15.55 14.02 11.30
N GLN A 176 16.32 13.47 12.26
CA GLN A 176 17.71 13.84 12.46
C GLN A 176 18.62 13.57 11.26
N MET A 177 18.30 12.56 10.45
CA MET A 177 19.12 12.23 9.27
C MET A 177 19.13 13.31 8.19
N THR A 178 18.06 14.09 8.10
CA THR A 178 17.86 15.07 7.02
C THR A 178 17.31 16.41 7.53
N MET A 179 17.39 16.69 8.83
CA MET A 179 16.86 17.92 9.42
C MET A 179 17.54 19.21 8.93
N GLN A 180 18.69 19.10 8.26
CA GLN A 180 19.40 20.19 7.64
C GLN A 180 18.77 20.69 6.33
N GLU A 181 17.86 19.95 5.74
CA GLU A 181 17.10 20.35 4.53
C GLU A 181 16.05 21.43 4.85
#